data_5c0adadeac0e9e05c6800d4abcbb5309
#
_entry.id   5c0adadeac0e9e05c6800d4abcbb5309
#
_cell.length_a   1.000
_cell.length_b   1.000
_cell.length_c   1.000
_cell.angle_alpha   90.00
_cell.angle_beta   90.00
_cell.angle_gamma   90.00
#
_symmetry.space_group_name_H-M   'P 1'
#
loop_
_entity.id
_entity.type
_entity.pdbx_description
1 polymer ?
#
loop_
_entity_poly.entity_id
_entity_poly.type
_entity_poly.pdbx_seq_one_letter_code
_entity_poly.pdbx_strand_id
1 'polypeptide(L)'
;KRFAYVNFDSNDYVVSTKFMIVRANHLILPRLLYLILKRHDTIQEFQKIAESRSGTFPQITFESISNLDLVIPSIDVQKQLMPLLTLMLEKQEFNTKHIKTLTLTRDTLLPKLMSGQIRIKEVESLIEKVK
;
A
#
# COMPACT_ATOMS: atom_id res chain seq x y z
N LYS A 1 6.02 10.73 -0.03
CA LYS A 1 4.85 10.84 0.87
C LYS A 1 4.21 9.48 1.05
N ARG A 2 3.67 9.19 2.24
CA ARG A 2 3.12 7.87 2.57
C ARG A 2 1.65 8.02 2.89
N PHE A 3 0.83 7.19 2.24
CA PHE A 3 -0.58 7.03 2.53
C PHE A 3 -0.79 5.66 3.16
N ALA A 4 -1.62 5.60 4.17
CA ALA A 4 -2.06 4.36 4.78
C ALA A 4 -3.58 4.27 4.74
N TYR A 5 -4.10 3.10 4.47
CA TYR A 5 -5.50 2.78 4.58
C TYR A 5 -5.74 2.00 5.87
N VAL A 6 -6.57 2.55 6.74
CA VAL A 6 -6.96 1.89 7.98
C VAL A 6 -8.22 1.08 7.67
N ASN A 7 -8.12 -0.24 7.75
CA ASN A 7 -9.19 -1.20 7.46
C ASN A 7 -9.57 -2.05 8.68
N PHE A 8 -9.18 -1.62 9.85
CA PHE A 8 -9.50 -2.27 11.12
C PHE A 8 -10.12 -1.26 12.08
N ASP A 9 -10.94 -1.76 12.98
CA ASP A 9 -11.49 -0.99 14.09
C ASP A 9 -10.76 -1.38 15.36
N SER A 10 -10.15 -0.42 16.03
CA SER A 10 -9.45 -0.62 17.30
C SER A 10 -9.34 0.69 18.05
N ASN A 11 -9.61 0.63 19.35
CA ASN A 11 -9.41 1.72 20.27
C ASN A 11 -7.97 1.82 20.81
N ASP A 12 -7.10 0.88 20.42
CA ASP A 12 -5.74 0.76 20.94
C ASP A 12 -4.72 1.64 20.20
N TYR A 13 -5.14 2.30 19.10
CA TYR A 13 -4.24 3.09 18.27
C TYR A 13 -4.59 4.58 18.32
N VAL A 14 -3.58 5.38 18.60
CA VAL A 14 -3.66 6.84 18.54
C VAL A 14 -2.83 7.33 17.35
N VAL A 15 -3.44 8.20 16.55
CA VAL A 15 -2.76 8.80 15.40
C VAL A 15 -2.09 10.10 15.84
N SER A 16 -0.80 10.25 15.54
CA SER A 16 -0.07 11.48 15.82
C SER A 16 -0.70 12.69 15.10
N THR A 17 -0.68 13.86 15.74
CA THR A 17 -1.13 15.14 15.15
C THR A 17 -0.38 15.56 13.87
N LYS A 18 0.73 14.91 13.57
CA LYS A 18 1.49 15.11 12.31
C LYS A 18 0.85 14.42 11.11
N PHE A 19 -0.13 13.57 11.32
CA PHE A 19 -0.86 12.91 10.24
C PHE A 19 -2.19 13.61 9.98
N MET A 20 -2.56 13.67 8.72
CA MET A 20 -3.87 14.12 8.32
C MET A 20 -4.79 12.89 8.14
N ILE A 21 -5.94 12.93 8.78
CA ILE A 21 -6.96 11.89 8.66
C ILE A 21 -7.99 12.36 7.64
N VAL A 22 -8.16 11.59 6.58
CA VAL A 22 -9.18 11.83 5.55
C VAL A 22 -10.21 10.72 5.64
N ARG A 23 -11.48 11.08 5.81
CA ARG A 23 -12.60 10.14 5.88
C ARG A 23 -13.47 10.27 4.63
N ALA A 24 -13.88 9.13 4.09
CA ALA A 24 -14.87 9.10 3.03
C ALA A 24 -16.24 9.53 3.56
N ASN A 25 -17.00 10.20 2.74
CA ASN A 25 -18.41 10.54 2.99
C ASN A 25 -19.32 9.58 2.17
N HIS A 26 -20.63 9.91 2.11
CA HIS A 26 -21.63 9.11 1.38
C HIS A 26 -21.45 9.10 -0.16
N LEU A 27 -20.61 9.95 -0.72
CA LEU A 27 -20.40 10.07 -2.18
C LEU A 27 -19.30 9.14 -2.69
N ILE A 28 -18.40 8.69 -1.81
CA ILE A 28 -17.25 7.90 -2.21
C ILE A 28 -16.96 6.76 -1.24
N LEU A 29 -16.70 5.58 -1.77
CA LEU A 29 -16.29 4.44 -0.96
C LEU A 29 -14.86 4.64 -0.41
N PRO A 30 -14.59 4.29 0.87
CA PRO A 30 -13.29 4.57 1.50
C PRO A 30 -12.10 4.00 0.74
N ARG A 31 -12.22 2.78 0.21
CA ARG A 31 -11.17 2.12 -0.55
C ARG A 31 -10.91 2.79 -1.89
N LEU A 32 -11.95 3.31 -2.56
CA LEU A 32 -11.81 4.08 -3.79
C LEU A 32 -11.12 5.41 -3.53
N LEU A 33 -11.50 6.12 -2.46
CA LEU A 33 -10.84 7.35 -2.04
C LEU A 33 -9.34 7.12 -1.83
N TYR A 34 -8.98 6.05 -1.12
CA TYR A 34 -7.57 5.68 -0.94
C TYR A 34 -6.83 5.46 -2.26
N LEU A 35 -7.45 4.75 -3.21
CA LEU A 35 -6.84 4.50 -4.52
C LEU A 35 -6.65 5.79 -5.33
N ILE A 36 -7.63 6.69 -5.30
CA ILE A 36 -7.55 7.99 -5.98
C ILE A 36 -6.43 8.84 -5.38
N LEU A 37 -6.34 8.93 -4.04
CA LEU A 37 -5.29 9.69 -3.37
C LEU A 37 -3.89 9.09 -3.59
N LYS A 38 -3.81 7.79 -3.87
CA LYS A 38 -2.55 7.09 -4.15
C LYS A 38 -2.16 7.12 -5.63
N ARG A 39 -3.00 7.60 -6.53
CA ARG A 39 -2.66 7.73 -7.95
C ARG A 39 -1.39 8.57 -8.12
N HIS A 40 -0.58 8.18 -9.08
CA HIS A 40 0.68 8.88 -9.39
C HIS A 40 0.46 10.36 -9.66
N ASP A 41 -0.54 10.68 -10.49
CA ASP A 41 -0.89 12.05 -10.87
C ASP A 41 -1.28 12.88 -9.64
N THR A 42 -2.13 12.34 -8.77
CA THR A 42 -2.56 12.99 -7.52
C THR A 42 -1.36 13.24 -6.58
N ILE A 43 -0.45 12.27 -6.48
CA ILE A 43 0.77 12.43 -5.69
C ILE A 43 1.68 13.50 -6.27
N GLN A 44 1.83 13.56 -7.59
CA GLN A 44 2.63 14.60 -8.25
C GLN A 44 2.02 15.99 -8.03
N GLU A 45 0.69 16.12 -8.10
CA GLU A 45 0.02 17.39 -7.84
C GLU A 45 0.22 17.85 -6.40
N PHE A 46 0.03 16.97 -5.42
CA PHE A 46 0.36 17.27 -4.04
C PHE A 46 1.83 17.63 -3.82
N GLN A 47 2.72 17.06 -4.59
CA GLN A 47 4.13 17.37 -4.51
C GLN A 47 4.41 18.77 -5.04
N LYS A 48 3.85 19.16 -6.19
CA LYS A 48 3.92 20.51 -6.73
C LYS A 48 3.39 21.55 -5.76
N ILE A 49 2.20 21.29 -5.16
CA ILE A 49 1.59 22.18 -4.18
C ILE A 49 2.50 22.33 -2.94
N ALA A 50 3.08 21.23 -2.46
CA ALA A 50 3.96 21.27 -1.31
C ALA A 50 5.27 22.02 -1.59
N GLU A 51 5.82 21.90 -2.82
CA GLU A 51 7.04 22.57 -3.25
C GLU A 51 6.84 24.07 -3.54
N SER A 52 5.64 24.46 -3.99
CA SER A 52 5.29 25.86 -4.25
C SER A 52 5.18 26.70 -2.97
N ARG A 53 5.03 26.07 -1.82
CA ARG A 53 5.02 26.74 -0.53
C ARG A 53 6.45 26.89 -0.01
N SER A 54 6.97 28.10 -0.05
CA SER A 54 8.30 28.46 0.44
C SER A 54 8.43 28.22 1.94
N GLY A 55 8.95 27.06 2.34
CA GLY A 55 9.21 26.71 3.73
C GLY A 55 10.21 25.57 3.84
N THR A 56 10.95 25.54 4.92
CA THR A 56 11.99 24.54 5.21
C THR A 56 11.45 23.08 5.22
N PHE A 57 10.12 22.92 5.40
CA PHE A 57 9.46 21.63 5.39
C PHE A 57 8.17 21.70 4.55
N PRO A 58 8.19 21.17 3.31
CA PRO A 58 6.99 21.13 2.47
C PRO A 58 5.91 20.25 3.09
N GLN A 59 4.82 20.88 3.51
CA GLN A 59 3.66 20.21 4.12
C GLN A 59 2.45 20.30 3.20
N ILE A 60 1.68 19.22 3.12
CA ILE A 60 0.36 19.23 2.52
C ILE A 60 -0.63 19.64 3.62
N THR A 61 -1.39 20.68 3.39
CA THR A 61 -2.45 21.13 4.29
C THR A 61 -3.81 20.55 3.85
N PHE A 62 -4.79 20.58 4.76
CA PHE A 62 -6.16 20.19 4.44
C PHE A 62 -6.73 21.02 3.27
N GLU A 63 -6.48 22.32 3.26
CA GLU A 63 -6.85 23.23 2.18
C GLU A 63 -6.30 22.80 0.81
N SER A 64 -5.07 22.27 0.77
CA SER A 64 -4.47 21.75 -0.46
C SER A 64 -5.20 20.52 -1.00
N ILE A 65 -5.78 19.70 -0.12
CA ILE A 65 -6.56 18.52 -0.50
C ILE A 65 -7.99 18.91 -0.88
N SER A 66 -8.59 19.89 -0.18
CA SER A 66 -9.95 20.32 -0.45
C SER A 66 -10.13 20.99 -1.81
N ASN A 67 -9.07 21.54 -2.36
CA ASN A 67 -9.05 22.18 -3.69
C ASN A 67 -8.72 21.19 -4.83
N LEU A 68 -8.64 19.89 -4.54
CA LEU A 68 -8.39 18.88 -5.56
C LEU A 68 -9.71 18.52 -6.27
N ASP A 69 -9.79 18.83 -7.55
CA ASP A 69 -10.91 18.43 -8.38
C ASP A 69 -10.83 16.93 -8.68
N LEU A 70 -11.81 16.18 -8.20
CA LEU A 70 -11.91 14.75 -8.38
C LEU A 70 -13.14 14.39 -9.21
N VAL A 71 -12.95 13.67 -10.30
CA VAL A 71 -14.04 13.04 -11.02
C VAL A 71 -14.35 11.72 -10.34
N ILE A 72 -15.52 11.64 -9.70
CA ILE A 72 -15.96 10.47 -8.94
C ILE A 72 -17.16 9.85 -9.66
N PRO A 73 -17.12 8.54 -9.99
CA PRO A 73 -18.26 7.85 -10.56
C PRO A 73 -19.42 7.76 -9.57
N SER A 74 -20.64 7.52 -10.04
CA SER A 74 -21.80 7.34 -9.16
C SER A 74 -21.56 6.18 -8.17
N ILE A 75 -22.21 6.23 -7.01
CA ILE A 75 -22.03 5.23 -5.95
C ILE A 75 -22.37 3.81 -6.42
N ASP A 76 -23.31 3.66 -7.35
CA ASP A 76 -23.68 2.36 -7.91
C ASP A 76 -22.57 1.78 -8.79
N VAL A 77 -21.94 2.60 -9.61
CA VAL A 77 -20.77 2.20 -10.40
C VAL A 77 -19.60 1.85 -9.46
N GLN A 78 -19.39 2.63 -8.40
CA GLN A 78 -18.38 2.31 -7.41
C GLN A 78 -18.61 0.93 -6.77
N LYS A 79 -19.86 0.62 -6.36
CA LYS A 79 -20.23 -0.67 -5.77
C LYS A 79 -20.00 -1.84 -6.74
N GLN A 80 -20.28 -1.64 -8.03
CA GLN A 80 -20.04 -2.67 -9.04
C GLN A 80 -18.54 -2.94 -9.27
N LEU A 81 -17.72 -1.90 -9.22
CA LEU A 81 -16.28 -2.02 -9.44
C LEU A 81 -15.51 -2.50 -8.20
N MET A 82 -16.02 -2.25 -7.01
CA MET A 82 -15.31 -2.54 -5.75
C MET A 82 -14.90 -4.00 -5.58
N PRO A 83 -15.68 -5.02 -5.90
CA PRO A 83 -15.25 -6.41 -5.78
C PRO A 83 -13.99 -6.71 -6.58
N LEU A 84 -13.93 -6.25 -7.83
CA LEU A 84 -12.76 -6.42 -8.69
C LEU A 84 -11.53 -5.69 -8.14
N LEU A 85 -11.70 -4.42 -7.75
CA LEU A 85 -10.60 -3.62 -7.19
C LEU A 85 -10.09 -4.23 -5.87
N THR A 86 -10.99 -4.75 -5.04
CA THR A 86 -10.63 -5.44 -3.80
C THR A 86 -9.79 -6.68 -4.08
N LEU A 87 -10.24 -7.53 -5.01
CA LEU A 87 -9.49 -8.73 -5.42
C LEU A 87 -8.07 -8.39 -5.91
N MET A 88 -7.95 -7.34 -6.73
CA MET A 88 -6.65 -6.88 -7.23
C MET A 88 -5.72 -6.41 -6.10
N LEU A 89 -6.25 -5.66 -5.15
CA LEU A 89 -5.48 -5.17 -4.00
C LEU A 89 -5.05 -6.32 -3.08
N GLU A 90 -5.92 -7.27 -2.82
CA GLU A 90 -5.60 -8.47 -2.03
C GLU A 90 -4.52 -9.32 -2.72
N LYS A 91 -4.61 -9.48 -4.05
CA LYS A 91 -3.56 -10.16 -4.82
C LYS A 91 -2.23 -9.41 -4.76
N GLN A 92 -2.25 -8.08 -4.84
CA GLN A 92 -1.03 -7.27 -4.71
C GLN A 92 -0.42 -7.42 -3.31
N GLU A 93 -1.24 -7.41 -2.26
CA GLU A 93 -0.77 -7.59 -0.88
C GLU A 93 -0.20 -9.00 -0.67
N PHE A 94 -0.88 -10.03 -1.15
CA PHE A 94 -0.40 -11.41 -1.13
C PHE A 94 0.95 -11.54 -1.82
N ASN A 95 1.08 -11.01 -3.05
CA ASN A 95 2.34 -11.04 -3.79
C ASN A 95 3.46 -10.30 -3.04
N THR A 96 3.16 -9.17 -2.40
CA THR A 96 4.14 -8.42 -1.61
C THR A 96 4.64 -9.23 -0.41
N LYS A 97 3.75 -9.93 0.30
CA LYS A 97 4.10 -10.84 1.40
C LYS A 97 4.96 -12.01 0.89
N HIS A 98 4.59 -12.60 -0.25
CA HIS A 98 5.35 -13.68 -0.88
C HIS A 98 6.76 -13.25 -1.28
N ILE A 99 6.91 -12.09 -1.91
CA ILE A 99 8.22 -11.54 -2.28
C ILE A 99 9.10 -11.39 -1.02
N LYS A 100 8.53 -10.86 0.07
CA LYS A 100 9.27 -10.73 1.34
C LYS A 100 9.74 -12.08 1.88
N THR A 101 8.87 -13.09 1.87
CA THR A 101 9.20 -14.44 2.32
C THR A 101 10.28 -15.07 1.44
N LEU A 102 10.13 -15.00 0.11
CA LEU A 102 11.09 -15.54 -0.83
C LEU A 102 12.46 -14.84 -0.72
N THR A 103 12.47 -13.53 -0.53
CA THR A 103 13.70 -12.76 -0.29
C THR A 103 14.40 -13.24 0.98
N LEU A 104 13.68 -13.40 2.08
CA LEU A 104 14.23 -13.91 3.33
C LEU A 104 14.78 -15.33 3.17
N THR A 105 14.04 -16.20 2.48
CA THR A 105 14.47 -17.58 2.19
C THR A 105 15.76 -17.57 1.37
N ARG A 106 15.82 -16.81 0.28
CA ARG A 106 17.03 -16.65 -0.53
C ARG A 106 18.22 -16.18 0.31
N ASP A 107 18.05 -15.12 1.07
CA ASP A 107 19.12 -14.49 1.85
C ASP A 107 19.61 -15.40 2.99
N THR A 108 18.74 -16.31 3.47
CA THR A 108 19.10 -17.32 4.47
C THR A 108 19.82 -18.52 3.84
N LEU A 109 19.38 -18.96 2.66
CA LEU A 109 19.92 -20.18 2.02
C LEU A 109 21.20 -19.90 1.23
N LEU A 110 21.30 -18.76 0.56
CA LEU A 110 22.44 -18.46 -0.31
C LEU A 110 23.81 -18.56 0.39
N PRO A 111 24.02 -17.98 1.58
CA PRO A 111 25.28 -18.14 2.30
C PRO A 111 25.59 -19.59 2.68
N LYS A 112 24.57 -20.37 3.03
CA LYS A 112 24.71 -21.78 3.41
C LYS A 112 25.08 -22.68 2.23
N LEU A 113 24.51 -22.36 1.06
CA LEU A 113 24.86 -23.04 -0.19
C LEU A 113 26.29 -22.68 -0.63
N MET A 114 26.66 -21.39 -0.55
CA MET A 114 28.00 -20.93 -0.94
C MET A 114 29.10 -21.45 -0.02
N SER A 115 28.81 -21.62 1.25
CA SER A 115 29.76 -22.20 2.24
C SER A 115 29.81 -23.73 2.21
N GLY A 116 28.96 -24.39 1.44
CA GLY A 116 28.86 -25.85 1.39
C GLY A 116 28.20 -26.48 2.63
N GLN A 117 27.62 -25.67 3.53
CA GLN A 117 26.88 -26.18 4.69
C GLN A 117 25.61 -26.95 4.30
N ILE A 118 25.01 -26.59 3.15
CA ILE A 118 23.88 -27.30 2.56
C ILE A 118 24.24 -27.68 1.14
N ARG A 119 24.08 -28.96 0.79
CA ARG A 119 24.29 -29.45 -0.57
C ARG A 119 22.94 -29.53 -1.31
N ILE A 120 22.93 -29.19 -2.59
CA ILE A 120 21.72 -29.18 -3.45
C ILE A 120 20.99 -30.53 -3.39
N LYS A 121 21.71 -31.66 -3.41
CA LYS A 121 21.14 -33.02 -3.32
C LYS A 121 20.33 -33.26 -2.02
N GLU A 122 20.72 -32.64 -0.93
CA GLU A 122 19.98 -32.76 0.35
C GLU A 122 18.69 -31.93 0.33
N VAL A 123 18.67 -30.81 -0.38
CA VAL A 123 17.49 -29.96 -0.54
C VAL A 123 16.45 -30.63 -1.47
N GLU A 124 16.88 -31.25 -2.56
CA GLU A 124 16.02 -32.02 -3.48
C GLU A 124 15.28 -33.14 -2.75
N SER A 125 15.99 -33.89 -1.90
CA SER A 125 15.40 -34.97 -1.10
C SER A 125 14.39 -34.47 -0.05
N LEU A 126 14.50 -33.23 0.43
CA LEU A 126 13.56 -32.61 1.35
C LEU A 126 12.30 -32.10 0.62
N ILE A 127 12.44 -31.59 -0.59
CA ILE A 127 11.32 -31.12 -1.42
C ILE A 127 10.44 -32.30 -1.87
N GLU A 128 11.05 -33.44 -2.23
CA GLU A 128 10.31 -34.65 -2.60
C GLU A 128 9.49 -35.24 -1.46
N LYS A 129 9.91 -35.05 -0.20
CA LYS A 129 9.16 -35.52 1.00
C LYS A 129 7.99 -34.63 1.40
N VAL A 130 7.86 -33.44 0.81
CA VAL A 130 6.80 -32.45 1.12
C VAL A 130 5.69 -32.47 0.04
N LYS A 131 5.87 -33.19 -1.05
CA LYS A 131 4.84 -33.50 -2.05
C LYS A 131 4.01 -34.69 -1.63
#